data_d4ac2e83792203231d05d9ddcebee7f2
#
_entry.id   d4ac2e83792203231d05d9ddcebee7f2
#
_cell.length_a   1.000
_cell.length_b   1.000
_cell.length_c   1.000
_cell.angle_alpha   90.00
_cell.angle_beta   90.00
_cell.angle_gamma   90.00
#
_symmetry.space_group_name_H-M   'P 1'
#
loop_
_entity.id
_entity.type
_entity.pdbx_description
1 polymer ?
#
loop_
_entity_poly.entity_id
_entity_poly.type
_entity_poly.pdbx_seq_one_letter_code
_entity_poly.pdbx_strand_id
1 'polypeptide(L)'
;MYSYEEVMTYCREEDVKFIRLAFCDPSGRQKNIAIMPAELERAFRYGISFDASAIPGFGDEARSDLFLFPDPSTLAVLPWRPAQGRVVRMFCGICRPDGSPFPKDNRRLLKLAAAAAEEMGVSCSFGVEFEFYLFRTDENGDPTRIPFDQAGYMDIAPEDRGENIRREICLTLESMGIQPESSHHEEGPGQNEIDFRYSDPLTAADDAVTFQAVVRTIAMQNGLAACFSPKPLPGQSGNGLHINMSIKSAGGLADRRAFMAGILEHIREITYFLNPSEESYLRLGERKAPEYVTWSSENRSQLIRVPAAKGPYVRFELRSPDPTANPYIAYALLIYAGLDGIRRQLPLPEPVDLNLFTADRSVTQNLKRLPSSLEEARDLALQSPFIRQYMPEILEGRSTVSD
;
A
#
# COMPACT_ATOMS: atom_id res chain seq x y z
N MET A 1 21.62 4.46 -0.64
CA MET A 1 21.26 3.05 -0.89
C MET A 1 22.51 2.21 -0.70
N TYR A 2 22.43 1.13 0.07
CA TYR A 2 23.58 0.26 0.32
C TYR A 2 23.89 -0.61 -0.90
N SER A 3 25.19 -0.79 -1.19
CA SER A 3 25.71 -1.83 -2.09
C SER A 3 25.86 -3.16 -1.35
N TYR A 4 26.14 -4.23 -2.11
CA TYR A 4 26.46 -5.54 -1.52
C TYR A 4 27.63 -5.46 -0.51
N GLU A 5 28.72 -4.80 -0.88
CA GLU A 5 29.91 -4.65 -0.06
C GLU A 5 29.64 -3.85 1.22
N GLU A 6 28.83 -2.81 1.13
CA GLU A 6 28.40 -1.99 2.27
C GLU A 6 27.54 -2.81 3.24
N VAL A 7 26.61 -3.62 2.74
CA VAL A 7 25.79 -4.54 3.59
C VAL A 7 26.67 -5.54 4.30
N MET A 8 27.63 -6.18 3.58
CA MET A 8 28.55 -7.15 4.17
C MET A 8 29.43 -6.52 5.27
N THR A 9 29.87 -5.29 5.05
CA THR A 9 30.66 -4.53 6.02
C THR A 9 29.81 -4.12 7.21
N TYR A 10 28.64 -3.54 6.97
CA TYR A 10 27.68 -3.16 8.01
C TYR A 10 27.35 -4.32 8.95
N CYS A 11 27.02 -5.48 8.39
CA CYS A 11 26.68 -6.65 9.21
C CYS A 11 27.80 -7.12 10.13
N ARG A 12 29.07 -6.91 9.73
CA ARG A 12 30.24 -7.26 10.56
C ARG A 12 30.51 -6.22 11.64
N GLU A 13 30.46 -4.94 11.29
CA GLU A 13 30.83 -3.83 12.17
C GLU A 13 29.76 -3.55 13.23
N GLU A 14 28.47 -3.74 12.89
CA GLU A 14 27.34 -3.39 13.72
C GLU A 14 26.75 -4.57 14.52
N ASP A 15 27.52 -5.65 14.71
CA ASP A 15 27.13 -6.85 15.47
C ASP A 15 25.76 -7.43 15.08
N VAL A 16 25.46 -7.46 13.76
CA VAL A 16 24.23 -8.06 13.26
C VAL A 16 24.26 -9.56 13.51
N LYS A 17 23.22 -10.11 14.10
CA LYS A 17 23.07 -11.55 14.40
C LYS A 17 21.98 -12.23 13.58
N PHE A 18 20.96 -11.47 13.15
CA PHE A 18 19.86 -12.01 12.37
C PHE A 18 19.55 -11.09 11.19
N ILE A 19 19.36 -11.69 10.03
CA ILE A 19 18.97 -10.99 8.80
C ILE A 19 17.63 -11.54 8.36
N ARG A 20 16.62 -10.67 8.30
CA ARG A 20 15.28 -11.00 7.82
C ARG A 20 15.23 -10.80 6.30
N LEU A 21 15.09 -11.88 5.55
CA LEU A 21 14.83 -11.86 4.12
C LEU A 21 13.32 -11.75 3.94
N ALA A 22 12.84 -10.54 3.59
CA ALA A 22 11.44 -10.20 3.54
C ALA A 22 10.89 -10.21 2.12
N PHE A 23 9.65 -10.64 1.96
CA PHE A 23 8.88 -10.59 0.72
C PHE A 23 7.39 -10.47 1.06
N CYS A 24 6.53 -10.26 0.06
CA CYS A 24 5.09 -10.22 0.29
C CYS A 24 4.38 -11.39 -0.40
N ASP A 25 3.36 -11.94 0.26
CA ASP A 25 2.42 -12.86 -0.37
C ASP A 25 1.49 -12.12 -1.36
N PRO A 26 0.65 -12.81 -2.15
CA PRO A 26 -0.24 -12.17 -3.12
C PRO A 26 -1.20 -11.13 -2.52
N SER A 27 -1.48 -11.23 -1.22
CA SER A 27 -2.33 -10.28 -0.49
C SER A 27 -1.57 -9.06 0.04
N GLY A 28 -0.24 -8.95 -0.21
CA GLY A 28 0.59 -7.88 0.30
C GLY A 28 1.03 -8.04 1.75
N ARG A 29 0.77 -9.20 2.37
CA ARG A 29 1.23 -9.47 3.73
C ARG A 29 2.72 -9.80 3.73
N GLN A 30 3.50 -9.08 4.53
CA GLN A 30 4.92 -9.34 4.66
C GLN A 30 5.18 -10.70 5.30
N LYS A 31 6.02 -11.48 4.66
CA LYS A 31 6.62 -12.73 5.13
C LYS A 31 8.13 -12.56 5.25
N ASN A 32 8.78 -13.42 6.02
CA ASN A 32 10.24 -13.46 6.05
C ASN A 32 10.76 -14.81 6.48
N ILE A 33 12.01 -15.10 6.09
CA ILE A 33 12.88 -16.11 6.71
C ILE A 33 14.05 -15.40 7.36
N ALA A 34 14.51 -15.89 8.51
CA ALA A 34 15.72 -15.38 9.15
C ALA A 34 16.92 -16.21 8.76
N ILE A 35 18.01 -15.56 8.38
CA ILE A 35 19.32 -16.18 8.20
C ILE A 35 20.34 -15.60 9.17
N MET A 36 21.40 -16.36 9.41
CA MET A 36 22.57 -15.88 10.16
C MET A 36 23.51 -15.13 9.21
N PRO A 37 24.33 -14.18 9.70
CA PRO A 37 25.26 -13.42 8.85
C PRO A 37 26.22 -14.29 8.03
N ALA A 38 26.58 -15.47 8.51
CA ALA A 38 27.43 -16.42 7.77
C ALA A 38 26.79 -16.91 6.45
N GLU A 39 25.45 -16.87 6.34
CA GLU A 39 24.70 -17.27 5.15
C GLU A 39 24.47 -16.11 4.17
N LEU A 40 24.88 -14.89 4.52
CA LEU A 40 24.53 -13.69 3.74
C LEU A 40 25.16 -13.72 2.34
N GLU A 41 26.43 -14.12 2.21
CA GLU A 41 27.10 -14.26 0.91
C GLU A 41 26.37 -15.30 0.02
N ARG A 42 25.97 -16.42 0.62
CA ARG A 42 25.17 -17.45 -0.07
C ARG A 42 23.84 -16.88 -0.54
N ALA A 43 23.15 -16.08 0.32
CA ALA A 43 21.87 -15.48 0.00
C ALA A 43 21.95 -14.56 -1.23
N PHE A 44 22.99 -13.74 -1.31
CA PHE A 44 23.22 -12.87 -2.48
C PHE A 44 23.58 -13.64 -3.74
N ARG A 45 24.42 -14.69 -3.60
CA ARG A 45 24.98 -15.40 -4.75
C ARG A 45 24.05 -16.47 -5.33
N TYR A 46 23.35 -17.20 -4.46
CA TYR A 46 22.58 -18.39 -4.82
C TYR A 46 21.11 -18.32 -4.38
N GLY A 47 20.75 -17.31 -3.63
CA GLY A 47 19.44 -17.19 -2.98
C GLY A 47 19.26 -18.14 -1.80
N ILE A 48 18.19 -17.94 -1.06
CA ILE A 48 17.73 -18.81 0.03
C ILE A 48 16.41 -19.43 -0.38
N SER A 49 16.38 -20.77 -0.44
CA SER A 49 15.16 -21.50 -0.81
C SER A 49 14.13 -21.48 0.31
N PHE A 50 12.86 -21.49 -0.08
CA PHE A 50 11.73 -21.65 0.82
C PHE A 50 10.61 -22.46 0.14
N ASP A 51 9.75 -23.07 0.96
CA ASP A 51 8.57 -23.79 0.49
C ASP A 51 7.45 -22.82 0.12
N ALA A 52 7.25 -22.62 -1.17
CA ALA A 52 6.20 -21.74 -1.70
C ALA A 52 4.81 -22.39 -1.66
N SER A 53 4.69 -23.72 -1.54
CA SER A 53 3.40 -24.41 -1.44
C SER A 53 2.65 -24.04 -0.16
N ALA A 54 3.39 -23.68 0.88
CA ALA A 54 2.82 -23.19 2.15
C ALA A 54 2.24 -21.77 2.05
N ILE A 55 2.41 -21.08 0.91
CA ILE A 55 1.91 -19.72 0.70
C ILE A 55 0.80 -19.75 -0.36
N PRO A 56 -0.46 -19.50 0.03
CA PRO A 56 -1.57 -19.50 -0.91
C PRO A 56 -1.31 -18.63 -2.14
N GLY A 57 -1.48 -19.20 -3.34
CA GLY A 57 -1.28 -18.52 -4.61
C GLY A 57 0.15 -18.52 -5.16
N PHE A 58 1.15 -19.05 -4.44
CA PHE A 58 2.54 -19.09 -4.93
C PHE A 58 2.90 -20.36 -5.70
N GLY A 59 2.40 -21.50 -5.29
CA GLY A 59 2.76 -22.77 -5.92
C GLY A 59 1.92 -23.93 -5.43
N ASP A 60 2.31 -25.12 -5.85
CA ASP A 60 1.80 -26.38 -5.36
C ASP A 60 2.96 -27.29 -4.89
N GLU A 61 2.61 -28.42 -4.27
CA GLU A 61 3.60 -29.37 -3.71
C GLU A 61 4.52 -29.98 -4.78
N ALA A 62 4.11 -29.98 -6.03
CA ALA A 62 4.91 -30.55 -7.14
C ALA A 62 6.02 -29.59 -7.60
N ARG A 63 5.89 -28.28 -7.27
CA ARG A 63 6.84 -27.22 -7.63
C ARG A 63 6.96 -26.20 -6.49
N SER A 64 7.33 -26.68 -5.32
CA SER A 64 7.30 -25.92 -4.08
C SER A 64 8.48 -24.97 -3.88
N ASP A 65 9.63 -25.22 -4.52
CA ASP A 65 10.84 -24.46 -4.22
C ASP A 65 10.90 -23.14 -4.98
N LEU A 66 10.97 -22.04 -4.25
CA LEU A 66 11.36 -20.73 -4.73
C LEU A 66 12.56 -20.20 -3.95
N PHE A 67 13.24 -19.20 -4.51
CA PHE A 67 14.45 -18.62 -3.94
C PHE A 67 14.30 -17.13 -3.70
N LEU A 68 14.75 -16.67 -2.52
CA LEU A 68 14.82 -15.26 -2.12
C LEU A 68 16.21 -14.71 -2.40
N PHE A 69 16.27 -13.64 -3.19
CA PHE A 69 17.49 -12.87 -3.45
C PHE A 69 17.36 -11.49 -2.80
N PRO A 70 18.16 -11.17 -1.78
CA PRO A 70 18.04 -9.90 -1.08
C PRO A 70 18.43 -8.71 -1.96
N ASP A 71 17.68 -7.61 -1.81
CA ASP A 71 18.00 -6.32 -2.41
C ASP A 71 18.79 -5.49 -1.38
N PRO A 72 20.08 -5.28 -1.56
CA PRO A 72 20.93 -4.60 -0.58
C PRO A 72 20.48 -3.17 -0.32
N SER A 73 19.89 -2.52 -1.33
CA SER A 73 19.41 -1.13 -1.23
C SER A 73 18.31 -0.94 -0.18
N THR A 74 17.67 -2.03 0.26
CA THR A 74 16.55 -2.04 1.21
C THR A 74 16.94 -2.43 2.63
N LEU A 75 18.23 -2.47 2.93
CA LEU A 75 18.71 -2.76 4.29
C LEU A 75 18.10 -1.77 5.28
N ALA A 76 17.43 -2.30 6.30
CA ALA A 76 16.91 -1.53 7.41
C ALA A 76 17.14 -2.26 8.74
N VAL A 77 17.55 -1.51 9.76
CA VAL A 77 17.58 -2.01 11.15
C VAL A 77 16.16 -2.12 11.66
N LEU A 78 15.88 -3.12 12.49
CA LEU A 78 14.60 -3.25 13.20
C LEU A 78 14.74 -2.66 14.62
N PRO A 79 14.33 -1.40 14.86
CA PRO A 79 14.65 -0.69 16.09
C PRO A 79 14.01 -1.28 17.35
N TRP A 80 12.92 -2.02 17.21
CA TRP A 80 12.23 -2.71 18.31
C TRP A 80 12.91 -4.01 18.75
N ARG A 81 14.05 -4.33 18.19
CA ARG A 81 14.90 -5.45 18.61
C ARG A 81 16.07 -4.92 19.45
N PRO A 82 16.65 -5.77 20.33
CA PRO A 82 17.79 -5.35 21.14
C PRO A 82 18.93 -4.77 20.30
N ALA A 83 19.59 -3.73 20.79
CA ALA A 83 20.75 -3.14 20.14
C ALA A 83 21.94 -4.11 20.12
N GLN A 84 22.08 -4.94 21.16
CA GLN A 84 23.06 -6.03 21.20
C GLN A 84 22.49 -7.23 20.42
N GLY A 85 23.25 -7.72 19.43
CA GLY A 85 22.78 -8.76 18.52
C GLY A 85 21.70 -8.24 17.57
N ARG A 86 21.99 -7.16 16.88
CA ARG A 86 21.06 -6.44 15.98
C ARG A 86 20.38 -7.35 14.98
N VAL A 87 19.16 -6.99 14.65
CA VAL A 87 18.37 -7.62 13.60
C VAL A 87 18.16 -6.61 12.48
N VAL A 88 18.47 -7.00 11.26
CA VAL A 88 18.21 -6.21 10.05
C VAL A 88 17.23 -6.93 9.14
N ARG A 89 16.60 -6.18 8.26
CA ARG A 89 15.71 -6.70 7.21
C ARG A 89 16.18 -6.17 5.85
N MET A 90 16.10 -7.04 4.82
CA MET A 90 16.13 -6.65 3.41
C MET A 90 14.91 -7.23 2.71
N PHE A 91 14.32 -6.47 1.79
CA PHE A 91 13.35 -7.01 0.85
C PHE A 91 14.05 -7.84 -0.21
N CYS A 92 13.36 -8.86 -0.72
CA CYS A 92 13.92 -9.81 -1.68
C CYS A 92 13.11 -9.82 -2.97
N GLY A 93 13.78 -10.08 -4.07
CA GLY A 93 13.18 -10.62 -5.28
C GLY A 93 13.00 -12.13 -5.14
N ILE A 94 12.02 -12.69 -5.86
CA ILE A 94 11.70 -14.11 -5.84
C ILE A 94 12.04 -14.71 -7.20
N CYS A 95 12.79 -15.82 -7.22
CA CYS A 95 13.16 -16.55 -8.42
C CYS A 95 12.78 -18.03 -8.32
N ARG A 96 12.62 -18.65 -9.50
CA ARG A 96 12.51 -20.09 -9.64
C ARG A 96 13.88 -20.78 -9.51
N PRO A 97 13.92 -22.13 -9.38
CA PRO A 97 15.18 -22.88 -9.29
C PRO A 97 16.12 -22.71 -10.51
N ASP A 98 15.56 -22.40 -11.67
CA ASP A 98 16.35 -22.13 -12.89
C ASP A 98 16.91 -20.70 -12.97
N GLY A 99 16.68 -19.88 -11.95
CA GLY A 99 17.08 -18.48 -11.86
C GLY A 99 16.12 -17.52 -12.58
N SER A 100 15.09 -18.00 -13.24
CA SER A 100 14.09 -17.12 -13.84
C SER A 100 13.27 -16.40 -12.76
N PRO A 101 12.90 -15.10 -12.97
CA PRO A 101 12.06 -14.41 -12.02
C PRO A 101 10.71 -15.09 -11.81
N PHE A 102 10.23 -15.11 -10.57
CA PHE A 102 8.91 -15.64 -10.27
C PHE A 102 7.82 -14.67 -10.76
N PRO A 103 6.87 -15.11 -11.60
CA PRO A 103 5.90 -14.20 -12.23
C PRO A 103 5.02 -13.44 -11.23
N LYS A 104 4.65 -14.07 -10.12
CA LYS A 104 3.78 -13.49 -9.08
C LYS A 104 4.54 -12.76 -7.98
N ASP A 105 5.83 -12.44 -8.18
CA ASP A 105 6.55 -11.55 -7.29
C ASP A 105 6.00 -10.12 -7.40
N ASN A 106 5.23 -9.72 -6.39
CA ASN A 106 4.55 -8.42 -6.36
C ASN A 106 5.52 -7.24 -6.54
N ARG A 107 6.68 -7.32 -5.89
CA ARG A 107 7.70 -6.27 -5.94
C ARG A 107 8.28 -6.15 -7.36
N ARG A 108 8.47 -7.28 -8.04
CA ARG A 108 8.88 -7.31 -9.45
C ARG A 108 7.80 -6.73 -10.37
N LEU A 109 6.53 -7.04 -10.16
CA LEU A 109 5.44 -6.51 -10.97
C LEU A 109 5.41 -4.97 -10.92
N LEU A 110 5.63 -4.38 -9.75
CA LEU A 110 5.76 -2.93 -9.62
C LEU A 110 7.02 -2.39 -10.32
N LYS A 111 8.16 -3.07 -10.22
CA LYS A 111 9.38 -2.69 -10.97
C LYS A 111 9.12 -2.64 -12.47
N LEU A 112 8.38 -3.59 -13.01
CA LEU A 112 8.03 -3.61 -14.45
C LEU A 112 7.12 -2.43 -14.81
N ALA A 113 6.13 -2.09 -13.99
CA ALA A 113 5.27 -0.94 -14.22
C ALA A 113 6.04 0.38 -14.16
N ALA A 114 6.95 0.53 -13.19
CA ALA A 114 7.81 1.71 -13.09
C ALA A 114 8.75 1.85 -14.30
N ALA A 115 9.36 0.74 -14.75
CA ALA A 115 10.19 0.74 -15.95
C ALA A 115 9.38 1.13 -17.21
N ALA A 116 8.15 0.63 -17.35
CA ALA A 116 7.27 1.01 -18.47
C ALA A 116 6.93 2.51 -18.45
N ALA A 117 6.82 3.12 -17.27
CA ALA A 117 6.64 4.57 -17.16
C ALA A 117 7.90 5.32 -17.61
N GLU A 118 9.08 4.90 -17.16
CA GLU A 118 10.37 5.49 -17.56
C GLU A 118 10.60 5.39 -19.07
N GLU A 119 10.29 4.26 -19.70
CA GLU A 119 10.36 4.07 -21.15
C GLU A 119 9.47 5.05 -21.93
N MET A 120 8.35 5.47 -21.33
CA MET A 120 7.48 6.51 -21.89
C MET A 120 7.91 7.93 -21.49
N GLY A 121 9.04 8.11 -20.79
CA GLY A 121 9.48 9.40 -20.29
C GLY A 121 8.59 9.96 -19.16
N VAL A 122 7.90 9.11 -18.44
CA VAL A 122 7.03 9.46 -17.31
C VAL A 122 7.70 9.02 -16.01
N SER A 123 7.99 9.97 -15.12
CA SER A 123 8.44 9.68 -13.75
C SER A 123 7.27 9.81 -12.79
N CYS A 124 6.99 8.74 -12.05
CA CYS A 124 5.92 8.69 -11.05
C CYS A 124 6.49 8.77 -9.63
N SER A 125 5.80 9.49 -8.75
CA SER A 125 6.07 9.50 -7.31
C SER A 125 4.76 9.25 -6.56
N PHE A 126 4.85 8.47 -5.48
CA PHE A 126 3.73 8.10 -4.62
C PHE A 126 3.97 8.55 -3.19
N GLY A 127 2.97 9.15 -2.58
CA GLY A 127 2.89 9.42 -1.16
C GLY A 127 1.56 8.91 -0.62
N VAL A 128 1.54 8.38 0.58
CA VAL A 128 0.34 7.75 1.12
C VAL A 128 -0.02 8.32 2.49
N GLU A 129 -1.33 8.38 2.73
CA GLU A 129 -1.96 8.68 3.99
C GLU A 129 -2.60 7.38 4.50
N PHE A 130 -2.15 6.89 5.65
CA PHE A 130 -2.66 5.65 6.25
C PHE A 130 -3.52 5.94 7.46
N GLU A 131 -4.77 5.51 7.39
CA GLU A 131 -5.67 5.50 8.54
C GLU A 131 -5.68 4.11 9.21
N PHE A 132 -5.74 4.11 10.53
CA PHE A 132 -5.82 2.90 11.34
C PHE A 132 -6.47 3.17 12.70
N TYR A 133 -7.08 2.13 13.27
CA TYR A 133 -7.62 2.18 14.62
C TYR A 133 -6.65 1.57 15.63
N LEU A 134 -6.64 2.13 16.85
CA LEU A 134 -6.03 1.52 18.02
C LEU A 134 -7.14 1.01 18.94
N PHE A 135 -7.11 -0.30 19.20
CA PHE A 135 -8.01 -0.97 20.12
C PHE A 135 -7.28 -1.43 21.38
N ARG A 136 -8.01 -1.51 22.49
CA ARG A 136 -7.52 -2.14 23.70
C ARG A 136 -7.41 -3.63 23.48
N THR A 137 -6.47 -4.27 24.17
CA THR A 137 -6.41 -5.73 24.31
C THR A 137 -7.14 -6.17 25.59
N ASP A 138 -7.54 -7.43 25.63
CA ASP A 138 -8.05 -8.06 26.84
C ASP A 138 -6.91 -8.49 27.80
N GLU A 139 -7.25 -9.19 28.88
CA GLU A 139 -6.29 -9.68 29.88
C GLU A 139 -5.29 -10.71 29.34
N ASN A 140 -5.61 -11.37 28.23
CA ASN A 140 -4.73 -12.32 27.54
C ASN A 140 -3.85 -11.64 26.47
N GLY A 141 -4.08 -10.36 26.21
CA GLY A 141 -3.43 -9.61 25.13
C GLY A 141 -4.12 -9.77 23.78
N ASP A 142 -5.29 -10.37 23.72
CA ASP A 142 -6.05 -10.53 22.48
C ASP A 142 -6.75 -9.22 22.08
N PRO A 143 -6.83 -8.89 20.77
CA PRO A 143 -7.49 -7.70 20.30
C PRO A 143 -8.98 -7.66 20.66
N THR A 144 -9.42 -6.52 21.20
CA THR A 144 -10.84 -6.22 21.37
C THR A 144 -11.36 -5.28 20.28
N ARG A 145 -12.66 -4.92 20.32
CA ARG A 145 -13.23 -3.82 19.55
C ARG A 145 -13.51 -2.57 20.40
N ILE A 146 -12.85 -2.45 21.54
CA ILE A 146 -12.95 -1.29 22.41
C ILE A 146 -11.92 -0.26 21.97
N PRO A 147 -12.32 0.91 21.44
CA PRO A 147 -11.38 1.94 21.03
C PRO A 147 -10.47 2.39 22.17
N PHE A 148 -9.25 2.76 21.86
CA PHE A 148 -8.27 3.21 22.86
C PHE A 148 -8.73 4.49 23.56
N ASP A 149 -9.38 5.39 22.82
CA ASP A 149 -9.97 6.62 23.30
C ASP A 149 -11.33 6.93 22.64
N GLN A 150 -11.87 8.11 22.88
CA GLN A 150 -13.13 8.62 22.33
C GLN A 150 -12.93 10.00 21.69
N ALA A 151 -11.68 10.36 21.36
CA ALA A 151 -11.35 11.61 20.71
C ALA A 151 -11.91 11.69 19.28
N GLY A 152 -11.94 12.87 18.74
CA GLY A 152 -12.37 13.19 17.38
C GLY A 152 -11.26 13.81 16.54
N TYR A 153 -11.64 14.34 15.39
CA TYR A 153 -10.70 14.87 14.39
C TYR A 153 -9.83 16.01 14.95
N MET A 154 -8.52 15.81 14.93
CA MET A 154 -7.48 16.73 15.41
C MET A 154 -7.59 17.11 16.88
N ASP A 155 -8.29 16.32 17.70
CA ASP A 155 -8.24 16.50 19.16
C ASP A 155 -6.82 16.26 19.68
N ILE A 156 -6.56 16.83 20.85
CA ILE A 156 -5.26 16.76 21.53
C ILE A 156 -5.40 16.03 22.87
N ALA A 157 -4.27 15.71 23.50
CA ALA A 157 -4.29 15.17 24.86
C ALA A 157 -4.98 16.15 25.85
N PRO A 158 -5.77 15.66 26.82
CA PRO A 158 -5.88 14.26 27.27
C PRO A 158 -6.94 13.41 26.57
N GLU A 159 -7.77 13.98 25.69
CA GLU A 159 -8.81 13.27 24.94
C GLU A 159 -8.16 12.29 23.95
N ASP A 160 -7.22 12.76 23.15
CA ASP A 160 -6.35 11.95 22.27
C ASP A 160 -5.28 11.22 23.10
N ARG A 161 -5.52 9.95 23.36
CA ARG A 161 -4.56 9.08 24.06
C ARG A 161 -3.54 8.46 23.12
N GLY A 162 -3.79 8.51 21.83
CA GLY A 162 -2.95 7.95 20.77
C GLY A 162 -1.71 8.80 20.44
N GLU A 163 -1.62 10.06 20.90
CA GLU A 163 -0.56 10.99 20.54
C GLU A 163 0.85 10.42 20.77
N ASN A 164 1.12 9.85 21.94
CA ASN A 164 2.44 9.26 22.24
C ASN A 164 2.72 8.00 21.40
N ILE A 165 1.70 7.22 21.06
CA ILE A 165 1.86 6.04 20.20
C ILE A 165 2.23 6.49 18.79
N ARG A 166 1.54 7.48 18.23
CA ARG A 166 1.89 8.05 16.90
C ARG A 166 3.30 8.63 16.91
N ARG A 167 3.67 9.36 17.99
CA ARG A 167 5.03 9.89 18.14
C ARG A 167 6.08 8.78 18.12
N GLU A 168 5.88 7.68 18.85
CA GLU A 168 6.80 6.53 18.86
C GLU A 168 6.87 5.86 17.48
N ILE A 169 5.74 5.70 16.80
CA ILE A 169 5.68 5.20 15.42
C ILE A 169 6.50 6.09 14.49
N CYS A 170 6.28 7.41 14.51
CA CYS A 170 7.00 8.36 13.66
C CYS A 170 8.52 8.31 13.87
N LEU A 171 8.98 8.33 15.11
CA LEU A 171 10.40 8.25 15.44
C LEU A 171 11.02 6.90 15.02
N THR A 172 10.26 5.82 15.13
CA THR A 172 10.68 4.50 14.66
C THR A 172 10.82 4.48 13.14
N LEU A 173 9.86 5.05 12.41
CA LEU A 173 9.92 5.18 10.95
C LEU A 173 11.12 6.02 10.50
N GLU A 174 11.37 7.17 11.15
CA GLU A 174 12.55 8.01 10.86
C GLU A 174 13.86 7.22 11.03
N SER A 175 13.97 6.43 12.10
CA SER A 175 15.16 5.60 12.35
C SER A 175 15.35 4.51 11.29
N MET A 176 14.32 4.16 10.55
CA MET A 176 14.34 3.22 9.42
C MET A 176 14.48 3.91 8.05
N GLY A 177 14.62 5.24 8.03
CA GLY A 177 14.77 6.03 6.81
C GLY A 177 13.47 6.46 6.14
N ILE A 178 12.31 6.14 6.73
CA ILE A 178 10.99 6.59 6.28
C ILE A 178 10.68 7.92 6.96
N GLN A 179 10.29 8.93 6.18
CA GLN A 179 10.05 10.29 6.70
C GLN A 179 8.55 10.56 6.88
N PRO A 180 8.01 10.50 8.11
CA PRO A 180 6.66 10.98 8.37
C PRO A 180 6.53 12.46 8.00
N GLU A 181 5.37 12.85 7.50
CA GLU A 181 5.05 14.24 7.12
C GLU A 181 4.07 14.87 8.09
N SER A 182 3.03 14.14 8.46
CA SER A 182 2.05 14.54 9.47
C SER A 182 1.50 13.35 10.25
N SER A 183 0.93 13.62 11.42
CA SER A 183 0.18 12.64 12.20
C SER A 183 -0.88 13.36 13.06
N HIS A 184 -2.07 12.81 13.11
CA HIS A 184 -3.17 13.35 13.92
C HIS A 184 -4.19 12.28 14.31
N HIS A 185 -5.08 12.61 15.25
CA HIS A 185 -6.28 11.83 15.53
C HIS A 185 -7.31 12.04 14.40
N GLU A 186 -7.93 10.96 13.91
CA GLU A 186 -8.98 10.99 12.91
C GLU A 186 -10.38 11.06 13.51
N GLU A 187 -11.45 10.98 12.69
CA GLU A 187 -12.84 11.19 13.14
C GLU A 187 -13.37 10.10 14.05
N GLY A 188 -12.95 8.85 13.81
CA GLY A 188 -13.44 7.71 14.59
C GLY A 188 -12.75 7.61 15.96
N PRO A 189 -13.44 7.09 16.98
CA PRO A 189 -12.84 6.89 18.30
C PRO A 189 -11.65 5.93 18.22
N GLY A 190 -10.47 6.36 18.69
CA GLY A 190 -9.21 5.61 18.56
C GLY A 190 -8.68 5.51 17.15
N GLN A 191 -9.19 6.30 16.20
CA GLN A 191 -8.69 6.33 14.81
C GLN A 191 -7.56 7.35 14.68
N ASN A 192 -6.53 6.95 13.95
CA ASN A 192 -5.30 7.70 13.75
C ASN A 192 -4.95 7.76 12.28
N GLU A 193 -4.26 8.82 11.85
CA GLU A 193 -3.67 8.96 10.54
C GLU A 193 -2.20 9.34 10.66
N ILE A 194 -1.37 8.76 9.80
CA ILE A 194 0.03 9.14 9.62
C ILE A 194 0.33 9.16 8.13
N ASP A 195 0.87 10.29 7.68
CA ASP A 195 1.30 10.51 6.31
C ASP A 195 2.82 10.48 6.26
N PHE A 196 3.38 10.00 5.15
CA PHE A 196 4.81 10.09 4.91
C PHE A 196 5.13 10.56 3.50
N ARG A 197 6.32 11.14 3.37
CA ARG A 197 6.75 11.80 2.15
C ARG A 197 6.69 10.87 0.96
N TYR A 198 6.38 11.48 -0.20
CA TYR A 198 6.40 10.78 -1.48
C TYR A 198 7.81 10.33 -1.86
N SER A 199 7.90 9.18 -2.50
CA SER A 199 9.11 8.60 -3.05
C SER A 199 8.82 7.96 -4.42
N ASP A 200 9.83 7.33 -5.03
CA ASP A 200 9.61 6.49 -6.20
C ASP A 200 8.64 5.33 -5.88
N PRO A 201 7.99 4.75 -6.89
CA PRO A 201 6.92 3.78 -6.65
C PRO A 201 7.34 2.57 -5.81
N LEU A 202 8.57 2.06 -6.01
CA LEU A 202 9.04 0.87 -5.32
C LEU A 202 9.35 1.16 -3.86
N THR A 203 10.05 2.27 -3.59
CA THR A 203 10.32 2.74 -2.22
C THR A 203 9.01 3.02 -1.50
N ALA A 204 8.05 3.70 -2.14
CA ALA A 204 6.74 3.98 -1.53
C ALA A 204 5.98 2.70 -1.14
N ALA A 205 6.07 1.64 -1.95
CA ALA A 205 5.43 0.36 -1.62
C ALA A 205 6.17 -0.40 -0.50
N ASP A 206 7.50 -0.41 -0.52
CA ASP A 206 8.34 -0.97 0.55
C ASP A 206 8.07 -0.25 1.89
N ASP A 207 7.93 1.08 1.85
CA ASP A 207 7.60 1.92 3.02
C ASP A 207 6.19 1.65 3.55
N ALA A 208 5.20 1.50 2.65
CA ALA A 208 3.82 1.18 3.03
C ALA A 208 3.72 -0.16 3.79
N VAL A 209 4.42 -1.20 3.30
CA VAL A 209 4.49 -2.51 3.97
C VAL A 209 5.22 -2.40 5.31
N THR A 210 6.32 -1.64 5.34
CA THR A 210 7.11 -1.41 6.56
C THR A 210 6.30 -0.64 7.60
N PHE A 211 5.57 0.40 7.19
CA PHE A 211 4.69 1.19 8.03
C PHE A 211 3.69 0.31 8.80
N GLN A 212 2.97 -0.55 8.11
CA GLN A 212 1.99 -1.44 8.76
C GLN A 212 2.65 -2.37 9.79
N ALA A 213 3.86 -2.86 9.52
CA ALA A 213 4.61 -3.70 10.46
C ALA A 213 5.05 -2.91 11.71
N VAL A 214 5.52 -1.67 11.52
CA VAL A 214 5.91 -0.76 12.61
C VAL A 214 4.69 -0.44 13.48
N VAL A 215 3.59 0.00 12.89
CA VAL A 215 2.37 0.36 13.63
C VAL A 215 1.86 -0.80 14.49
N ARG A 216 1.78 -2.02 13.91
CA ARG A 216 1.36 -3.20 14.68
C ARG A 216 2.32 -3.54 15.80
N THR A 217 3.62 -3.41 15.55
CA THR A 217 4.65 -3.73 16.55
C THR A 217 4.63 -2.74 17.72
N ILE A 218 4.59 -1.44 17.43
CA ILE A 218 4.55 -0.40 18.47
C ILE A 218 3.23 -0.46 19.25
N ALA A 219 2.09 -0.65 18.58
CA ALA A 219 0.81 -0.85 19.26
C ALA A 219 0.89 -2.03 20.25
N MET A 220 1.38 -3.19 19.79
CA MET A 220 1.53 -4.39 20.63
C MET A 220 2.45 -4.13 21.83
N GLN A 221 3.57 -3.42 21.66
CA GLN A 221 4.50 -3.08 22.75
C GLN A 221 3.87 -2.17 23.81
N ASN A 222 2.85 -1.41 23.40
CA ASN A 222 2.07 -0.52 24.28
C ASN A 222 0.77 -1.16 24.78
N GLY A 223 0.60 -2.49 24.65
CA GLY A 223 -0.61 -3.21 25.12
C GLY A 223 -1.87 -2.88 24.31
N LEU A 224 -1.70 -2.50 23.04
CA LEU A 224 -2.76 -2.14 22.11
C LEU A 224 -2.73 -3.04 20.86
N ALA A 225 -3.86 -3.08 20.16
CA ALA A 225 -3.97 -3.73 18.86
C ALA A 225 -4.26 -2.69 17.76
N ALA A 226 -3.40 -2.62 16.76
CA ALA A 226 -3.63 -1.79 15.57
C ALA A 226 -4.50 -2.54 14.56
N CYS A 227 -5.53 -1.89 14.06
CA CYS A 227 -6.48 -2.43 13.10
C CYS A 227 -6.50 -1.60 11.81
N PHE A 228 -6.18 -2.25 10.72
CA PHE A 228 -6.21 -1.70 9.36
C PHE A 228 -7.44 -2.16 8.55
N SER A 229 -8.44 -2.80 9.19
CA SER A 229 -9.69 -3.16 8.52
C SER A 229 -10.34 -1.92 7.91
N PRO A 230 -10.93 -2.02 6.70
CA PRO A 230 -11.60 -0.89 6.05
C PRO A 230 -12.78 -0.33 6.85
N LYS A 231 -13.49 -1.18 7.60
CA LYS A 231 -14.67 -0.78 8.40
C LYS A 231 -14.69 -1.48 9.77
N PRO A 232 -13.76 -1.13 10.68
CA PRO A 232 -13.63 -1.86 11.95
C PRO A 232 -14.79 -1.65 12.93
N LEU A 233 -15.48 -0.51 12.83
CA LEU A 233 -16.61 -0.17 13.71
C LEU A 233 -17.84 0.23 12.89
N PRO A 234 -19.00 -0.41 13.09
CA PRO A 234 -20.26 0.00 12.47
C PRO A 234 -20.62 1.45 12.84
N GLY A 235 -21.08 2.23 11.87
CA GLY A 235 -21.49 3.63 12.08
C GLY A 235 -20.37 4.63 12.36
N GLN A 236 -19.11 4.20 12.44
CA GLN A 236 -17.93 5.06 12.55
C GLN A 236 -17.22 5.22 11.21
N SER A 237 -16.27 6.15 11.11
CA SER A 237 -15.44 6.30 9.91
C SER A 237 -14.66 5.03 9.62
N GLY A 238 -14.56 4.63 8.34
CA GLY A 238 -13.71 3.56 7.89
C GLY A 238 -12.27 4.03 7.71
N ASN A 239 -11.32 3.09 7.58
CA ASN A 239 -9.93 3.41 7.27
C ASN A 239 -9.70 3.56 5.78
N GLY A 240 -9.13 4.69 5.38
CA GLY A 240 -8.64 4.96 4.03
C GLY A 240 -7.15 4.68 3.88
N LEU A 241 -6.77 4.36 2.66
CA LEU A 241 -5.41 4.47 2.14
C LEU A 241 -5.48 5.48 0.98
N HIS A 242 -5.27 6.76 1.29
CA HIS A 242 -5.28 7.76 0.23
C HIS A 242 -3.94 7.77 -0.48
N ILE A 243 -3.98 7.58 -1.81
CA ILE A 243 -2.77 7.49 -2.61
C ILE A 243 -2.57 8.80 -3.35
N ASN A 244 -1.62 9.60 -2.90
CA ASN A 244 -1.19 10.82 -3.56
C ASN A 244 -0.19 10.48 -4.67
N MET A 245 -0.45 10.96 -5.88
CA MET A 245 0.39 10.71 -7.06
C MET A 245 0.85 12.02 -7.67
N SER A 246 2.13 12.09 -7.98
CA SER A 246 2.73 13.15 -8.79
C SER A 246 3.42 12.53 -9.99
N ILE A 247 3.18 13.06 -11.18
CA ILE A 247 3.89 12.63 -12.39
C ILE A 247 4.65 13.79 -13.03
N LYS A 248 5.81 13.48 -13.59
CA LYS A 248 6.62 14.40 -14.40
C LYS A 248 6.84 13.78 -15.76
N SER A 249 6.59 14.54 -16.82
CA SER A 249 6.75 14.14 -18.20
C SER A 249 6.98 15.35 -19.09
N ALA A 250 7.38 15.13 -20.34
CA ALA A 250 7.54 16.21 -21.33
C ALA A 250 6.22 16.91 -21.67
N GLY A 251 5.09 16.18 -21.63
CA GLY A 251 3.74 16.71 -21.87
C GLY A 251 3.14 17.51 -20.69
N GLY A 252 3.78 17.47 -19.52
CA GLY A 252 3.42 18.30 -18.38
C GLY A 252 1.98 18.15 -17.91
N LEU A 253 1.19 19.23 -17.96
CA LEU A 253 -0.20 19.24 -17.51
C LEU A 253 -1.11 18.35 -18.39
N ALA A 254 -0.87 18.28 -19.70
CA ALA A 254 -1.65 17.45 -20.60
C ALA A 254 -1.51 15.96 -20.24
N ASP A 255 -0.29 15.49 -20.04
CA ASP A 255 -0.02 14.11 -19.64
C ASP A 255 -0.61 13.81 -18.25
N ARG A 256 -0.53 14.75 -17.31
CA ARG A 256 -1.16 14.58 -15.98
C ARG A 256 -2.66 14.40 -16.09
N ARG A 257 -3.33 15.21 -16.91
CA ARG A 257 -4.80 15.10 -17.15
C ARG A 257 -5.13 13.77 -17.82
N ALA A 258 -4.37 13.36 -18.80
CA ALA A 258 -4.55 12.08 -19.48
C ALA A 258 -4.28 10.89 -18.56
N PHE A 259 -3.26 10.99 -17.67
CA PHE A 259 -2.98 9.99 -16.65
C PHE A 259 -4.17 9.81 -15.68
N MET A 260 -4.72 10.91 -15.16
CA MET A 260 -5.93 10.89 -14.34
C MET A 260 -7.12 10.28 -15.08
N ALA A 261 -7.32 10.64 -16.37
CA ALA A 261 -8.37 10.09 -17.20
C ALA A 261 -8.23 8.56 -17.37
N GLY A 262 -7.00 8.06 -17.54
CA GLY A 262 -6.72 6.62 -17.61
C GLY A 262 -7.08 5.90 -16.30
N ILE A 263 -6.78 6.50 -15.15
CA ILE A 263 -7.20 5.93 -13.85
C ILE A 263 -8.74 5.89 -13.76
N LEU A 264 -9.44 6.98 -14.09
CA LEU A 264 -10.91 7.02 -14.07
C LEU A 264 -11.54 6.01 -15.02
N GLU A 265 -10.90 5.75 -16.18
CA GLU A 265 -11.37 4.77 -17.15
C GLU A 265 -11.31 3.35 -16.58
N HIS A 266 -10.19 2.97 -15.95
CA HIS A 266 -9.93 1.61 -15.50
C HIS A 266 -10.27 1.36 -14.03
N ILE A 267 -10.68 2.39 -13.27
CA ILE A 267 -10.82 2.26 -11.81
C ILE A 267 -11.75 1.13 -11.38
N ARG A 268 -12.86 0.90 -12.09
CA ARG A 268 -13.80 -0.16 -11.75
C ARG A 268 -13.18 -1.57 -11.89
N GLU A 269 -12.32 -1.75 -12.88
CA GLU A 269 -11.64 -3.02 -13.15
C GLU A 269 -10.56 -3.30 -12.10
N ILE A 270 -9.90 -2.26 -11.58
CA ILE A 270 -8.81 -2.39 -10.60
C ILE A 270 -9.29 -2.28 -9.15
N THR A 271 -10.56 -1.90 -8.91
CA THR A 271 -11.12 -1.74 -7.55
C THR A 271 -10.94 -3.02 -6.71
N TYR A 272 -11.07 -4.21 -7.31
CA TYR A 272 -10.85 -5.48 -6.61
C TYR A 272 -9.47 -5.58 -5.91
N PHE A 273 -8.44 -4.93 -6.45
CA PHE A 273 -7.08 -4.92 -5.88
C PHE A 273 -6.85 -3.74 -4.94
N LEU A 274 -7.64 -2.68 -5.06
CA LEU A 274 -7.59 -1.50 -4.20
C LEU A 274 -8.46 -1.65 -2.94
N ASN A 275 -9.47 -2.52 -3.02
CA ASN A 275 -10.50 -2.77 -2.02
C ASN A 275 -10.78 -4.28 -1.94
N PRO A 276 -9.83 -5.08 -1.41
CA PRO A 276 -9.82 -6.54 -1.61
C PRO A 276 -10.63 -7.33 -0.58
N SER A 277 -11.45 -6.71 0.25
CA SER A 277 -12.25 -7.37 1.28
C SER A 277 -13.72 -7.00 1.23
N GLU A 278 -14.61 -7.82 1.77
CA GLU A 278 -16.04 -7.49 1.92
C GLU A 278 -16.23 -6.20 2.73
N GLU A 279 -15.41 -5.99 3.77
CA GLU A 279 -15.47 -4.79 4.61
C GLU A 279 -15.12 -3.51 3.83
N SER A 280 -14.35 -3.62 2.73
CA SER A 280 -14.03 -2.50 1.83
C SER A 280 -15.31 -1.86 1.28
N TYR A 281 -16.30 -2.69 0.92
CA TYR A 281 -17.57 -2.25 0.30
C TYR A 281 -18.58 -1.75 1.34
N LEU A 282 -18.36 -2.03 2.64
CA LEU A 282 -19.07 -1.38 3.74
C LEU A 282 -18.55 0.04 4.01
N ARG A 283 -17.33 0.36 3.52
CA ARG A 283 -16.73 1.69 3.64
C ARG A 283 -17.11 2.61 2.46
N LEU A 284 -17.05 2.10 1.23
CA LEU A 284 -17.31 2.89 0.02
C LEU A 284 -18.72 3.48 0.05
N GLY A 285 -18.83 4.78 -0.26
CA GLY A 285 -20.09 5.52 -0.21
C GLY A 285 -20.47 6.08 1.17
N GLU A 286 -19.70 5.77 2.22
CA GLU A 286 -19.93 6.28 3.57
C GLU A 286 -18.81 7.24 4.02
N ARG A 287 -19.18 8.26 4.83
CA ARG A 287 -18.26 9.14 5.57
C ARG A 287 -16.90 9.36 4.88
N LYS A 288 -16.82 10.31 3.96
CA LYS A 288 -15.60 10.69 3.22
C LYS A 288 -14.99 9.62 2.30
N ALA A 289 -15.55 8.43 2.20
CA ALA A 289 -15.15 7.43 1.22
C ALA A 289 -15.97 7.59 -0.07
N PRO A 290 -15.32 7.72 -1.25
CA PRO A 290 -16.03 7.98 -2.51
C PRO A 290 -16.79 6.75 -3.00
N GLU A 291 -17.87 7.00 -3.73
CA GLU A 291 -18.68 5.98 -4.41
C GLU A 291 -18.71 6.18 -5.95
N TYR A 292 -18.55 7.41 -6.41
CA TYR A 292 -18.71 7.79 -7.82
C TYR A 292 -17.36 7.96 -8.51
N VAL A 293 -17.28 7.57 -9.78
CA VAL A 293 -16.09 7.71 -10.63
C VAL A 293 -16.02 9.14 -11.17
N THR A 294 -15.57 10.06 -10.31
CA THR A 294 -15.52 11.49 -10.56
C THR A 294 -14.24 12.11 -10.03
N TRP A 295 -13.95 13.34 -10.44
CA TRP A 295 -12.85 14.12 -9.91
C TRP A 295 -13.24 15.59 -9.72
N SER A 296 -12.54 16.29 -8.85
CA SER A 296 -12.61 17.74 -8.71
C SER A 296 -11.42 18.31 -7.95
N SER A 297 -11.27 19.62 -7.96
CA SER A 297 -10.33 20.35 -7.12
C SER A 297 -10.90 20.50 -5.71
N GLU A 298 -10.05 20.28 -4.69
CA GLU A 298 -10.31 20.54 -3.26
C GLU A 298 -11.48 19.75 -2.62
N ASN A 299 -12.28 19.03 -3.39
CA ASN A 299 -13.49 18.36 -2.95
C ASN A 299 -13.23 16.93 -2.46
N ARG A 300 -13.47 16.68 -1.17
CA ARG A 300 -13.20 15.39 -0.50
C ARG A 300 -14.26 14.31 -0.74
N SER A 301 -15.36 14.62 -1.42
CA SER A 301 -16.38 13.62 -1.80
C SER A 301 -16.06 12.92 -3.12
N GLN A 302 -15.01 13.33 -3.81
CA GLN A 302 -14.61 12.84 -5.11
C GLN A 302 -13.70 11.62 -5.02
N LEU A 303 -13.70 10.78 -6.05
CA LEU A 303 -12.79 9.66 -6.19
C LEU A 303 -11.33 10.14 -6.36
N ILE A 304 -11.12 11.08 -7.28
CA ILE A 304 -9.85 11.78 -7.42
C ILE A 304 -10.04 13.23 -6.98
N ARG A 305 -9.28 13.63 -5.98
CA ARG A 305 -9.19 15.01 -5.52
C ARG A 305 -7.85 15.59 -5.99
N VAL A 306 -7.89 16.82 -6.50
CA VAL A 306 -6.68 17.59 -6.78
C VAL A 306 -6.53 18.62 -5.66
N PRO A 307 -5.65 18.39 -4.67
CA PRO A 307 -5.45 19.33 -3.56
C PRO A 307 -4.94 20.68 -4.05
N ALA A 308 -5.25 21.75 -3.31
CA ALA A 308 -4.62 23.04 -3.49
C ALA A 308 -3.12 22.92 -3.14
N ALA A 309 -2.26 22.93 -4.15
CA ALA A 309 -0.83 22.78 -3.99
C ALA A 309 -0.08 23.58 -5.05
N LYS A 310 1.17 23.99 -4.75
CA LYS A 310 2.03 24.78 -5.65
C LYS A 310 3.41 24.14 -5.80
N GLY A 311 4.04 24.39 -6.93
CA GLY A 311 5.42 23.96 -7.19
C GLY A 311 5.57 22.43 -7.17
N PRO A 312 6.54 21.88 -6.42
CA PRO A 312 6.82 20.46 -6.38
C PRO A 312 5.75 19.63 -5.67
N TYR A 313 4.82 20.26 -4.95
CA TYR A 313 3.75 19.58 -4.20
C TYR A 313 2.48 19.35 -5.02
N VAL A 314 2.46 19.72 -6.30
CA VAL A 314 1.30 19.50 -7.18
C VAL A 314 1.12 18.01 -7.41
N ARG A 315 -0.05 17.51 -6.99
CA ARG A 315 -0.42 16.10 -7.00
C ARG A 315 -1.92 15.93 -7.22
N PHE A 316 -2.34 14.71 -7.38
CA PHE A 316 -3.73 14.29 -7.27
C PHE A 316 -3.81 13.08 -6.32
N GLU A 317 -4.91 12.97 -5.63
CA GLU A 317 -5.17 12.01 -4.55
C GLU A 317 -6.28 11.06 -4.98
N LEU A 318 -5.99 9.75 -5.01
CA LEU A 318 -7.01 8.72 -5.17
C LEU A 318 -7.50 8.30 -3.78
N ARG A 319 -8.82 8.38 -3.54
CA ARG A 319 -9.41 8.26 -2.21
C ARG A 319 -10.16 6.95 -1.93
N SER A 320 -10.39 6.12 -2.97
CA SER A 320 -11.12 4.86 -2.78
C SER A 320 -10.32 3.74 -2.10
N PRO A 321 -9.00 3.58 -2.27
CA PRO A 321 -8.27 2.47 -1.68
C PRO A 321 -8.38 2.43 -0.16
N ASP A 322 -8.21 1.24 0.41
CA ASP A 322 -8.12 1.03 1.85
C ASP A 322 -6.83 0.31 2.25
N PRO A 323 -6.46 0.30 3.54
CA PRO A 323 -5.17 -0.21 3.99
C PRO A 323 -4.96 -1.72 3.81
N THR A 324 -5.97 -2.48 3.36
CA THR A 324 -5.84 -3.91 3.05
C THR A 324 -5.33 -4.16 1.63
N ALA A 325 -5.27 -3.12 0.80
CA ALA A 325 -4.70 -3.21 -0.54
C ALA A 325 -3.23 -3.63 -0.51
N ASN A 326 -2.83 -4.47 -1.47
CA ASN A 326 -1.41 -4.75 -1.70
C ASN A 326 -0.76 -3.56 -2.41
N PRO A 327 0.14 -2.79 -1.77
CA PRO A 327 0.65 -1.54 -2.35
C PRO A 327 1.42 -1.76 -3.66
N TYR A 328 2.15 -2.87 -3.80
CA TYR A 328 2.88 -3.17 -5.04
C TYR A 328 1.92 -3.35 -6.22
N ILE A 329 0.85 -4.10 -6.03
CA ILE A 329 -0.16 -4.35 -7.08
C ILE A 329 -0.97 -3.09 -7.34
N ALA A 330 -1.39 -2.39 -6.30
CA ALA A 330 -2.15 -1.15 -6.40
C ALA A 330 -1.38 -0.10 -7.22
N TYR A 331 -0.12 0.15 -6.88
CA TYR A 331 0.68 1.17 -7.58
C TYR A 331 1.01 0.75 -9.02
N ALA A 332 1.30 -0.53 -9.27
CA ALA A 332 1.52 -1.04 -10.62
C ALA A 332 0.29 -0.84 -11.51
N LEU A 333 -0.90 -1.19 -11.04
CA LEU A 333 -2.15 -1.01 -11.78
C LEU A 333 -2.45 0.48 -12.04
N LEU A 334 -2.21 1.35 -11.06
CA LEU A 334 -2.40 2.79 -11.22
C LEU A 334 -1.42 3.40 -12.23
N ILE A 335 -0.16 2.94 -12.24
CA ILE A 335 0.82 3.35 -13.25
C ILE A 335 0.35 2.92 -14.64
N TYR A 336 0.03 1.63 -14.85
CA TYR A 336 -0.41 1.16 -16.15
C TYR A 336 -1.70 1.84 -16.63
N ALA A 337 -2.68 2.08 -15.74
CA ALA A 337 -3.91 2.80 -16.06
C ALA A 337 -3.61 4.25 -16.51
N GLY A 338 -2.73 4.92 -15.78
CA GLY A 338 -2.31 6.27 -16.15
C GLY A 338 -1.54 6.31 -17.49
N LEU A 339 -0.63 5.37 -17.72
CA LEU A 339 0.12 5.27 -18.98
C LEU A 339 -0.79 4.94 -20.18
N ASP A 340 -1.82 4.12 -19.97
CA ASP A 340 -2.85 3.88 -21.00
C ASP A 340 -3.58 5.18 -21.35
N GLY A 341 -3.93 5.97 -20.35
CA GLY A 341 -4.52 7.29 -20.55
C GLY A 341 -3.64 8.23 -21.38
N ILE A 342 -2.34 8.31 -21.06
CA ILE A 342 -1.37 9.13 -21.84
C ILE A 342 -1.24 8.60 -23.25
N ARG A 343 -1.05 7.29 -23.44
CA ARG A 343 -0.88 6.66 -24.77
C ARG A 343 -2.08 6.91 -25.67
N ARG A 344 -3.28 6.81 -25.14
CA ARG A 344 -4.54 7.05 -25.86
C ARG A 344 -4.95 8.50 -25.90
N GLN A 345 -4.23 9.39 -25.23
CA GLN A 345 -4.57 10.82 -25.10
C GLN A 345 -6.01 11.03 -24.60
N LEU A 346 -6.41 10.27 -23.57
CA LEU A 346 -7.75 10.31 -23.05
C LEU A 346 -8.10 11.71 -22.51
N PRO A 347 -9.22 12.28 -22.90
CA PRO A 347 -9.69 13.53 -22.33
C PRO A 347 -10.14 13.32 -20.88
N LEU A 348 -9.64 14.15 -19.98
CA LEU A 348 -10.16 14.16 -18.61
C LEU A 348 -11.60 14.72 -18.64
N PRO A 349 -12.61 14.01 -18.09
CA PRO A 349 -13.99 14.49 -18.05
C PRO A 349 -14.08 15.80 -17.26
N GLU A 350 -15.22 16.51 -17.40
CA GLU A 350 -15.47 17.72 -16.61
C GLU A 350 -15.48 17.40 -15.10
N PRO A 351 -14.96 18.31 -14.27
CA PRO A 351 -14.96 18.12 -12.83
C PRO A 351 -16.40 18.18 -12.27
N VAL A 352 -16.64 17.45 -11.19
CA VAL A 352 -17.92 17.48 -10.47
C VAL A 352 -17.73 18.24 -9.14
N ASP A 353 -18.03 19.54 -9.14
CA ASP A 353 -17.83 20.44 -7.99
C ASP A 353 -19.02 20.44 -7.02
N LEU A 354 -19.53 19.25 -6.71
CA LEU A 354 -20.65 19.07 -5.78
C LEU A 354 -20.22 18.15 -4.63
N ASN A 355 -20.80 18.39 -3.45
CA ASN A 355 -20.66 17.43 -2.35
C ASN A 355 -21.52 16.20 -2.63
N LEU A 356 -20.88 15.12 -3.12
CA LEU A 356 -21.59 13.90 -3.53
C LEU A 356 -22.15 13.08 -2.37
N PHE A 357 -21.77 13.37 -1.12
CA PHE A 357 -22.38 12.74 0.07
C PHE A 357 -23.77 13.29 0.38
N THR A 358 -24.07 14.52 -0.09
CA THR A 358 -25.36 15.20 0.16
C THR A 358 -26.09 15.58 -1.12
N ALA A 359 -25.51 15.29 -2.28
CA ALA A 359 -26.10 15.65 -3.57
C ALA A 359 -27.41 14.91 -3.83
N ASP A 360 -28.35 15.60 -4.48
CA ASP A 360 -29.65 15.05 -4.87
C ASP A 360 -29.45 13.86 -5.84
N ARG A 361 -30.36 12.88 -5.73
CA ARG A 361 -30.34 11.69 -6.60
C ARG A 361 -30.47 12.03 -8.08
N SER A 362 -31.18 13.12 -8.43
CA SER A 362 -31.28 13.58 -9.82
C SER A 362 -29.95 13.94 -10.46
N VAL A 363 -28.96 14.36 -9.64
CA VAL A 363 -27.59 14.64 -10.07
C VAL A 363 -26.76 13.36 -10.15
N THR A 364 -26.86 12.51 -9.12
CA THR A 364 -25.98 11.34 -8.96
C THR A 364 -26.40 10.12 -9.78
N GLN A 365 -27.67 10.02 -10.20
CA GLN A 365 -28.21 8.86 -10.93
C GLN A 365 -27.49 8.53 -12.24
N ASN A 366 -26.87 9.54 -12.89
CA ASN A 366 -26.16 9.38 -14.16
C ASN A 366 -24.64 9.24 -13.99
N LEU A 367 -24.13 9.32 -12.75
CA LEU A 367 -22.71 9.16 -12.48
C LEU A 367 -22.34 7.68 -12.45
N LYS A 368 -21.21 7.34 -13.08
CA LYS A 368 -20.64 6.00 -13.02
C LYS A 368 -20.22 5.72 -11.57
N ARG A 369 -20.57 4.54 -11.05
CA ARG A 369 -20.24 4.14 -9.67
C ARG A 369 -19.08 3.13 -9.64
N LEU A 370 -18.36 3.11 -8.53
CA LEU A 370 -17.50 2.00 -8.18
C LEU A 370 -18.33 0.72 -7.99
N PRO A 371 -17.73 -0.48 -8.07
CA PRO A 371 -18.41 -1.72 -7.69
C PRO A 371 -18.99 -1.62 -6.29
N SER A 372 -20.14 -2.21 -6.10
CA SER A 372 -20.88 -2.18 -4.82
C SER A 372 -20.61 -3.38 -3.92
N SER A 373 -19.91 -4.40 -4.44
CA SER A 373 -19.55 -5.61 -3.70
C SER A 373 -18.22 -6.17 -4.18
N LEU A 374 -17.60 -7.00 -3.34
CA LEU A 374 -16.37 -7.72 -3.69
C LEU A 374 -16.59 -8.63 -4.91
N GLU A 375 -17.74 -9.27 -5.00
CA GLU A 375 -18.11 -10.12 -6.14
C GLU A 375 -18.17 -9.34 -7.44
N GLU A 376 -18.88 -8.20 -7.48
CA GLU A 376 -18.92 -7.33 -8.66
C GLU A 376 -17.53 -6.86 -9.06
N ALA A 377 -16.71 -6.42 -8.11
CA ALA A 377 -15.36 -5.98 -8.37
C ALA A 377 -14.46 -7.10 -8.93
N ARG A 378 -14.58 -8.30 -8.36
CA ARG A 378 -13.88 -9.49 -8.84
C ARG A 378 -14.25 -9.84 -10.28
N ASP A 379 -15.55 -9.85 -10.59
CA ASP A 379 -16.04 -10.18 -11.93
C ASP A 379 -15.52 -9.18 -12.97
N LEU A 380 -15.55 -7.89 -12.65
CA LEU A 380 -14.98 -6.84 -13.50
C LEU A 380 -13.47 -7.05 -13.70
N ALA A 381 -12.73 -7.36 -12.65
CA ALA A 381 -11.29 -7.61 -12.73
C ALA A 381 -10.97 -8.84 -13.58
N LEU A 382 -11.68 -9.96 -13.38
CA LEU A 382 -11.47 -11.20 -14.13
C LEU A 382 -11.82 -11.07 -15.62
N GLN A 383 -12.73 -10.19 -15.98
CA GLN A 383 -13.14 -9.93 -17.37
C GLN A 383 -12.30 -8.82 -18.02
N SER A 384 -11.48 -8.10 -17.28
CA SER A 384 -10.74 -6.94 -17.75
C SER A 384 -9.70 -7.27 -18.82
N PRO A 385 -9.84 -6.74 -20.06
CA PRO A 385 -8.79 -6.82 -21.07
C PRO A 385 -7.52 -6.06 -20.63
N PHE A 386 -7.69 -4.97 -19.89
CA PHE A 386 -6.60 -4.14 -19.39
C PHE A 386 -5.72 -4.93 -18.40
N ILE A 387 -6.29 -5.59 -17.39
CA ILE A 387 -5.51 -6.38 -16.44
C ILE A 387 -4.83 -7.58 -17.14
N ARG A 388 -5.54 -8.27 -18.04
CA ARG A 388 -4.97 -9.36 -18.83
C ARG A 388 -3.80 -8.92 -19.70
N GLN A 389 -3.81 -7.70 -20.19
CA GLN A 389 -2.75 -7.16 -21.02
C GLN A 389 -1.49 -6.81 -20.20
N TYR A 390 -1.66 -6.19 -19.03
CA TYR A 390 -0.54 -5.61 -18.28
C TYR A 390 -0.07 -6.46 -17.10
N MET A 391 -0.98 -7.18 -16.45
CA MET A 391 -0.70 -7.95 -15.23
C MET A 391 -1.52 -9.25 -15.16
N PRO A 392 -1.42 -10.14 -16.16
CA PRO A 392 -2.20 -11.38 -16.17
C PRO A 392 -1.93 -12.28 -14.96
N GLU A 393 -0.72 -12.20 -14.39
CA GLU A 393 -0.26 -13.03 -13.28
C GLU A 393 -1.11 -12.85 -12.01
N ILE A 394 -1.67 -11.64 -11.80
CA ILE A 394 -2.49 -11.37 -10.61
C ILE A 394 -3.90 -11.95 -10.69
N LEU A 395 -4.33 -12.36 -11.87
CA LEU A 395 -5.62 -13.04 -12.08
C LEU A 395 -5.51 -14.55 -11.86
N GLU A 396 -4.31 -15.13 -12.04
CA GLU A 396 -4.09 -16.56 -11.88
C GLU A 396 -4.22 -16.99 -10.41
N GLY A 397 -5.03 -18.02 -10.16
CA GLY A 397 -5.25 -18.61 -8.83
C GLY A 397 -6.33 -17.91 -8.00
N ARG A 398 -6.84 -16.74 -8.41
CA ARG A 398 -7.98 -16.10 -7.72
C ARG A 398 -9.34 -16.63 -8.17
N SER A 399 -9.39 -17.36 -9.28
CA SER A 399 -10.61 -18.05 -9.75
C SER A 399 -10.95 -19.32 -8.96
N THR A 400 -10.05 -19.83 -8.14
CA THR A 400 -10.16 -21.12 -7.44
C THR A 400 -10.30 -21.00 -5.92
N VAL A 401 -10.25 -19.80 -5.34
CA VAL A 401 -10.54 -19.60 -3.92
C VAL A 401 -12.05 -19.34 -3.77
N SER A 402 -12.82 -20.41 -3.81
CA SER A 402 -14.09 -20.45 -3.11
C SER A 402 -13.77 -20.63 -1.62
N ASP A 403 -14.10 -19.63 -0.82
CA ASP A 403 -14.24 -19.55 0.65
C ASP A 403 -13.39 -20.49 1.51
#